data_628350f1de0eff5af52f79519b71d249
#
_entry.id   628350f1de0eff5af52f79519b71d249
#
_cell.length_a   1.000
_cell.length_b   1.000
_cell.length_c   1.000
_cell.angle_alpha   90.00
_cell.angle_beta   90.00
_cell.angle_gamma   90.00
#
_symmetry.space_group_name_H-M   'P 1'
#
loop_
_entity.id
_entity.type
_entity.pdbx_description
1 polymer ?
#
loop_
_entity_poly.entity_id
_entity_poly.type
_entity_poly.pdbx_seq_one_letter_code
_entity_poly.pdbx_strand_id
1 'polypeptide(L)'
;MAYLPPHKRHPSSTASAPTPNPPPPSLSSSLRSLSLSSPRGRGRVGGGRHPLPSNKIIHAAGCISRWSPLPPFFPSPEDSDGEEPTLRLEPFPCDPIERKTGAKPLALVASSPGQGSSGSTATAVTAIAERFLPDLLAAAKRAKASYAPKEEELVKLNLVARVGKVLFQTQPGRSPVSLETLRQAAKAGEGGSKSQLHKSFYTNVPNECLDDMEQSVVKRMALEFDSSKEHYHVKVFDKHHSDSTISCKCTVEEDGSLAIHKVEWNKVRHLVEDISCLFKDLDLRLMLCTKRILKTLDPEVENALKSLVSSAVIDPDVKGGLRWPLGKESIGERFSIVGVWHTNYKAFRNETLRLKLRHGDRFDHQTSAGEVSNEVTFKLIGMSRRLEDVDPEETSLKEMLEPVVQMVWDNALNYKIVP
;
A
#
# COMPACT_ATOMS: atom_id res chain seq x y z
N MET A 1 -57.37 -9.01 -31.91
CA MET A 1 -57.37 -10.41 -31.39
C MET A 1 -56.57 -10.43 -30.12
N ALA A 2 -57.23 -10.65 -28.98
CA ALA A 2 -56.67 -10.65 -27.65
C ALA A 2 -56.21 -12.04 -27.29
N TYR A 3 -55.01 -12.17 -26.75
CA TYR A 3 -54.38 -13.42 -26.33
C TYR A 3 -54.79 -13.71 -24.86
N LEU A 4 -55.44 -14.86 -24.61
CA LEU A 4 -55.79 -15.34 -23.27
C LEU A 4 -54.74 -16.40 -22.80
N PRO A 5 -54.23 -16.32 -21.55
CA PRO A 5 -53.32 -17.31 -21.01
C PRO A 5 -54.04 -18.55 -20.46
N PRO A 6 -53.41 -19.74 -20.45
CA PRO A 6 -54.03 -21.00 -20.05
C PRO A 6 -54.12 -21.19 -18.52
N HIS A 7 -55.21 -21.83 -18.12
CA HIS A 7 -55.67 -22.10 -16.76
C HIS A 7 -54.70 -22.97 -15.91
N LYS A 8 -54.60 -22.62 -14.64
CA LYS A 8 -54.07 -23.45 -13.57
C LYS A 8 -54.90 -24.71 -13.38
N ARG A 9 -54.29 -25.91 -13.45
CA ARG A 9 -54.86 -27.16 -12.97
C ARG A 9 -54.26 -27.47 -11.59
N HIS A 10 -55.11 -27.65 -10.60
CA HIS A 10 -54.77 -28.26 -9.35
C HIS A 10 -54.79 -29.80 -9.48
N PRO A 11 -53.85 -30.52 -8.90
CA PRO A 11 -54.07 -31.88 -8.48
C PRO A 11 -54.11 -31.98 -6.96
N SER A 12 -55.24 -32.48 -6.48
CA SER A 12 -55.38 -33.04 -5.16
C SER A 12 -54.83 -34.47 -5.18
N SER A 13 -53.84 -34.77 -4.34
CA SER A 13 -53.72 -36.10 -3.69
C SER A 13 -52.59 -36.08 -2.66
N THR A 14 -52.96 -36.47 -1.47
CA THR A 14 -52.14 -36.77 -0.31
C THR A 14 -51.17 -37.91 -0.59
N ALA A 15 -49.87 -37.62 -0.56
CA ALA A 15 -48.86 -38.64 -0.33
C ALA A 15 -47.73 -37.99 0.49
N SER A 16 -47.44 -38.59 1.64
CA SER A 16 -46.42 -38.19 2.60
C SER A 16 -45.04 -38.12 1.89
N ALA A 17 -44.43 -36.94 1.81
CA ALA A 17 -43.08 -36.77 1.33
C ALA A 17 -42.07 -37.27 2.38
N PRO A 18 -41.00 -37.97 1.98
CA PRO A 18 -39.92 -38.31 2.89
C PRO A 18 -39.16 -37.08 3.31
N THR A 19 -38.79 -37.00 4.58
CA THR A 19 -37.96 -35.95 5.18
C THR A 19 -36.67 -35.79 4.40
N PRO A 20 -36.29 -34.57 3.98
CA PRO A 20 -35.02 -34.36 3.31
C PRO A 20 -33.86 -34.63 4.28
N ASN A 21 -32.88 -35.39 3.82
CA ASN A 21 -31.62 -35.60 4.51
C ASN A 21 -30.93 -34.25 4.77
N PRO A 22 -30.31 -34.04 5.93
CA PRO A 22 -29.54 -32.85 6.18
C PRO A 22 -28.39 -32.74 5.16
N PRO A 23 -28.06 -31.53 4.68
CA PRO A 23 -26.95 -31.33 3.75
C PRO A 23 -25.64 -31.79 4.39
N PRO A 24 -24.69 -32.31 3.62
CA PRO A 24 -23.39 -32.71 4.15
C PRO A 24 -22.70 -31.49 4.79
N PRO A 25 -21.94 -31.67 5.87
CA PRO A 25 -21.27 -30.56 6.55
C PRO A 25 -20.31 -29.84 5.57
N SER A 26 -20.48 -28.53 5.46
CA SER A 26 -19.66 -27.71 4.59
C SER A 26 -18.19 -27.82 5.00
N LEU A 27 -17.29 -27.95 4.05
CA LEU A 27 -15.82 -28.03 4.23
C LEU A 27 -15.21 -26.90 5.10
N SER A 28 -15.98 -25.83 5.35
CA SER A 28 -15.58 -24.73 6.23
C SER A 28 -15.54 -25.09 7.72
N SER A 29 -16.21 -26.14 8.15
CA SER A 29 -16.20 -26.60 9.56
C SER A 29 -14.99 -27.48 9.90
N SER A 30 -14.41 -28.17 8.91
CA SER A 30 -13.27 -29.07 9.12
C SER A 30 -11.92 -28.35 9.32
N LEU A 31 -11.83 -27.07 8.95
CA LEU A 31 -10.60 -26.29 9.12
C LEU A 31 -10.51 -25.57 10.47
N ARG A 32 -11.55 -25.60 11.30
CA ARG A 32 -11.53 -24.95 12.64
C ARG A 32 -11.02 -25.84 13.77
N SER A 33 -10.86 -27.14 13.56
CA SER A 33 -10.46 -28.10 14.61
C SER A 33 -8.97 -28.47 14.61
N LEU A 34 -8.13 -27.88 13.76
CA LEU A 34 -6.69 -28.04 13.79
C LEU A 34 -6.01 -26.91 14.59
N SER A 35 -6.42 -26.72 15.83
CA SER A 35 -5.57 -26.06 16.81
C SER A 35 -4.57 -27.07 17.35
N LEU A 36 -3.42 -27.16 16.72
CA LEU A 36 -2.29 -27.92 17.23
C LEU A 36 -1.78 -27.27 18.51
N SER A 37 -2.06 -27.93 19.63
CA SER A 37 -1.38 -27.70 20.90
C SER A 37 0.11 -27.98 20.73
N SER A 38 0.93 -26.94 20.82
CA SER A 38 2.39 -27.05 20.76
C SER A 38 2.95 -27.69 22.03
N PRO A 39 3.81 -28.71 21.93
CA PRO A 39 4.63 -29.11 23.06
C PRO A 39 5.73 -28.06 23.31
N ARG A 40 5.92 -27.70 24.57
CA ARG A 40 7.03 -26.87 25.03
C ARG A 40 8.37 -27.53 24.71
N GLY A 41 9.07 -27.05 23.68
CA GLY A 41 10.46 -27.41 23.37
C GLY A 41 11.27 -26.14 23.20
N ARG A 42 12.31 -25.96 24.02
CA ARG A 42 13.31 -24.90 23.91
C ARG A 42 14.09 -25.06 22.60
N GLY A 43 13.99 -24.08 21.72
CA GLY A 43 14.78 -23.99 20.50
C GLY A 43 14.58 -22.62 19.87
N ARG A 44 15.53 -21.71 20.09
CA ARG A 44 15.61 -20.39 19.49
C ARG A 44 16.02 -20.57 18.02
N VAL A 45 15.06 -20.62 17.12
CA VAL A 45 15.31 -20.41 15.68
C VAL A 45 14.37 -19.32 15.23
N GLY A 46 14.93 -18.24 14.65
CA GLY A 46 14.21 -17.07 14.21
C GLY A 46 13.19 -17.41 13.13
N GLY A 47 11.95 -17.62 13.54
CA GLY A 47 10.82 -17.79 12.63
C GLY A 47 10.50 -16.47 11.96
N GLY A 48 10.84 -16.32 10.68
CA GLY A 48 10.38 -15.24 9.83
C GLY A 48 8.85 -15.25 9.81
N ARG A 49 8.23 -14.20 10.34
CA ARG A 49 6.79 -14.02 10.21
C ARG A 49 6.49 -13.70 8.75
N HIS A 50 5.71 -14.54 8.10
CA HIS A 50 5.20 -14.28 6.75
C HIS A 50 4.59 -12.87 6.68
N PRO A 51 4.99 -12.04 5.72
CA PRO A 51 4.31 -10.78 5.50
C PRO A 51 2.89 -11.10 5.03
N LEU A 52 1.90 -10.78 5.84
CA LEU A 52 0.50 -10.82 5.42
C LEU A 52 0.37 -10.04 4.10
N PRO A 53 -0.32 -10.57 3.10
CA PRO A 53 -0.61 -9.86 1.86
C PRO A 53 -1.44 -8.65 2.23
N SER A 54 -0.81 -7.52 2.32
CA SER A 54 -1.49 -6.36 2.81
C SER A 54 -1.76 -5.41 1.69
N ASN A 55 -2.97 -5.17 1.52
CA ASN A 55 -3.41 -4.04 0.79
C ASN A 55 -3.09 -2.76 1.51
N LYS A 56 -2.50 -2.44 2.46
CA LYS A 56 -2.22 -1.09 3.01
C LYS A 56 -1.59 -1.07 4.43
N ILE A 57 -1.37 -2.23 5.04
CA ILE A 57 -0.70 -2.29 6.35
C ILE A 57 0.75 -2.70 6.10
N ILE A 58 1.69 -1.81 6.41
CA ILE A 58 3.10 -2.04 6.17
C ILE A 58 3.73 -2.51 7.49
N HIS A 59 3.83 -3.83 7.63
CA HIS A 59 4.66 -4.45 8.64
C HIS A 59 5.70 -5.31 7.89
N ALA A 60 6.82 -4.71 7.50
CA ALA A 60 7.98 -5.48 7.06
C ALA A 60 8.85 -5.76 8.28
N ALA A 61 9.25 -7.00 8.47
CA ALA A 61 10.25 -7.34 9.48
C ALA A 61 11.53 -6.53 9.22
N GLY A 62 12.05 -5.84 10.24
CA GLY A 62 13.23 -4.99 10.10
C GLY A 62 13.01 -3.59 9.50
N CYS A 63 11.81 -3.24 9.11
CA CYS A 63 11.48 -1.88 8.67
C CYS A 63 11.32 -0.94 9.85
N ILE A 64 11.91 0.26 9.76
CA ILE A 64 11.57 1.37 10.65
C ILE A 64 10.23 1.93 10.17
N SER A 65 9.19 1.82 11.01
CA SER A 65 7.89 2.42 10.73
C SER A 65 7.56 3.41 11.83
N ARG A 66 7.41 4.68 11.46
CA ARG A 66 7.10 5.79 12.36
C ARG A 66 5.82 6.50 11.94
N TRP A 67 5.33 7.32 12.84
CA TRP A 67 4.24 8.24 12.59
C TRP A 67 4.53 9.57 13.29
N SER A 68 4.38 10.66 12.56
CA SER A 68 4.60 12.01 13.07
C SER A 68 3.45 12.92 12.70
N PRO A 69 2.78 13.56 13.66
CA PRO A 69 1.85 14.63 13.36
C PRO A 69 2.57 15.98 13.20
N LEU A 70 2.13 16.82 12.26
CA LEU A 70 2.62 18.17 12.02
C LEU A 70 1.45 19.16 11.86
N PRO A 71 1.53 20.36 12.42
CA PRO A 71 2.55 20.98 13.28
C PRO A 71 2.74 20.22 14.59
N PRO A 72 3.66 20.65 15.49
CA PRO A 72 3.90 19.95 16.74
C PRO A 72 2.59 19.60 17.43
N PHE A 73 2.38 18.32 17.69
CA PHE A 73 1.18 17.81 18.36
C PHE A 73 1.14 18.20 19.84
N PHE A 74 2.28 18.69 20.31
CA PHE A 74 2.47 19.20 21.66
C PHE A 74 3.04 20.61 21.53
N PRO A 75 2.28 21.66 21.91
CA PRO A 75 2.82 22.99 22.04
C PRO A 75 3.95 22.97 23.10
N SER A 76 5.03 23.67 22.80
CA SER A 76 6.03 23.99 23.82
C SER A 76 5.39 24.95 24.83
N PRO A 77 5.69 24.86 26.12
CA PRO A 77 5.16 25.82 27.11
C PRO A 77 5.46 27.27 26.81
N GLU A 78 6.45 27.51 25.95
CA GLU A 78 6.90 28.85 25.52
C GLU A 78 6.10 29.43 24.35
N ASP A 79 5.32 28.60 23.63
CA ASP A 79 4.55 29.00 22.43
C ASP A 79 3.05 29.27 22.73
N SER A 80 2.67 29.44 23.99
CA SER A 80 1.27 29.39 24.45
C SER A 80 0.40 30.64 24.22
N ASP A 81 0.91 31.65 23.51
CA ASP A 81 0.13 32.88 23.19
C ASP A 81 -0.80 32.73 21.97
N GLY A 82 -0.84 31.60 21.29
CA GLY A 82 -1.74 31.29 20.19
C GLY A 82 -2.85 30.31 20.60
N GLU A 83 -4.05 30.51 20.08
CA GLU A 83 -5.14 29.52 20.20
C GLU A 83 -4.66 28.15 19.69
N GLU A 84 -4.61 27.16 20.59
CA GLU A 84 -4.26 25.79 20.23
C GLU A 84 -5.26 25.24 19.18
N PRO A 85 -4.76 24.60 18.12
CA PRO A 85 -5.66 23.96 17.17
C PRO A 85 -6.48 22.87 17.87
N THR A 86 -7.79 22.94 17.70
CA THR A 86 -8.67 21.90 18.23
C THR A 86 -8.52 20.64 17.39
N LEU A 87 -7.89 19.63 17.98
CA LEU A 87 -7.70 18.33 17.32
C LEU A 87 -8.84 17.39 17.65
N ARG A 88 -9.29 16.63 16.65
CA ARG A 88 -10.33 15.61 16.81
C ARG A 88 -10.07 14.40 15.94
N LEU A 89 -10.66 13.29 16.32
CA LEU A 89 -10.69 12.05 15.54
C LEU A 89 -12.08 11.94 14.89
N GLU A 90 -12.08 11.83 13.57
CA GLU A 90 -13.32 11.69 12.80
C GLU A 90 -13.38 10.34 12.09
N PRO A 91 -14.57 9.69 12.03
CA PRO A 91 -14.76 8.51 11.22
C PRO A 91 -14.45 8.81 9.75
N PHE A 92 -13.62 7.99 9.13
CA PHE A 92 -13.24 8.13 7.73
C PHE A 92 -13.84 6.99 6.90
N PRO A 93 -14.56 7.26 5.79
CA PRO A 93 -15.11 6.22 4.94
C PRO A 93 -13.98 5.47 4.22
N CYS A 94 -13.84 4.19 4.52
CA CYS A 94 -12.85 3.32 3.90
C CYS A 94 -13.36 1.87 3.87
N ASP A 95 -14.13 1.54 2.84
CA ASP A 95 -14.76 0.23 2.67
C ASP A 95 -13.83 -0.97 2.88
N PRO A 96 -12.57 -0.98 2.37
CA PRO A 96 -11.69 -2.12 2.58
C PRO A 96 -11.35 -2.37 4.05
N ILE A 97 -11.22 -1.29 4.83
CA ILE A 97 -10.96 -1.40 6.27
C ILE A 97 -12.24 -1.76 7.01
N GLU A 98 -13.34 -1.09 6.68
CA GLU A 98 -14.63 -1.31 7.30
C GLU A 98 -15.11 -2.76 7.12
N ARG A 99 -15.02 -3.32 5.90
CA ARG A 99 -15.31 -4.74 5.65
C ARG A 99 -14.45 -5.70 6.46
N LYS A 100 -13.18 -5.35 6.71
CA LYS A 100 -12.24 -6.20 7.45
C LYS A 100 -12.41 -6.11 8.96
N THR A 101 -12.74 -4.94 9.49
CA THR A 101 -12.74 -4.65 10.94
C THR A 101 -14.14 -4.52 11.53
N GLY A 102 -15.16 -4.35 10.69
CA GLY A 102 -16.54 -4.06 11.11
C GLY A 102 -16.76 -2.63 11.60
N ALA A 103 -15.75 -1.75 11.50
CA ALA A 103 -15.83 -0.37 11.96
C ALA A 103 -15.09 0.59 11.03
N LYS A 104 -15.60 1.81 10.93
CA LYS A 104 -14.92 2.90 10.21
C LYS A 104 -13.61 3.25 10.91
N PRO A 105 -12.50 3.36 10.18
CA PRO A 105 -11.26 3.86 10.75
C PRO A 105 -11.40 5.36 11.08
N LEU A 106 -10.54 5.87 11.94
CA LEU A 106 -10.51 7.26 12.36
C LEU A 106 -9.40 8.01 11.65
N ALA A 107 -9.68 9.23 11.21
CA ALA A 107 -8.68 10.19 10.73
C ALA A 107 -8.46 11.29 11.78
N LEU A 108 -7.23 11.74 11.92
CA LEU A 108 -6.90 12.90 12.74
C LEU A 108 -7.15 14.18 11.94
N VAL A 109 -7.95 15.08 12.49
CA VAL A 109 -8.34 16.35 11.87
C VAL A 109 -8.04 17.49 12.84
N ALA A 110 -7.53 18.58 12.31
CA ALA A 110 -7.36 19.83 13.05
C ALA A 110 -8.38 20.87 12.58
N SER A 111 -9.08 21.53 13.49
CA SER A 111 -9.84 22.72 13.17
C SER A 111 -8.87 23.88 13.03
N SER A 112 -8.98 24.67 11.97
CA SER A 112 -8.18 25.88 11.83
C SER A 112 -8.43 26.81 13.01
N PRO A 113 -7.39 27.27 13.71
CA PRO A 113 -7.52 28.49 14.50
C PRO A 113 -7.89 29.60 13.52
N GLY A 114 -8.75 30.53 13.94
CA GLY A 114 -9.22 31.64 13.09
C GLY A 114 -8.10 32.28 12.28
N GLN A 115 -8.39 32.78 11.10
CA GLN A 115 -7.53 33.26 9.98
C GLN A 115 -6.20 34.00 10.32
N GLY A 116 -5.42 33.56 11.27
CA GLY A 116 -4.21 34.26 11.72
C GLY A 116 -2.94 33.44 11.88
N SER A 117 -3.01 32.12 12.04
CA SER A 117 -1.81 31.33 12.26
C SER A 117 -1.51 30.40 11.06
N SER A 118 -1.02 30.99 9.97
CA SER A 118 -0.28 30.20 8.99
C SER A 118 1.09 29.87 9.60
N GLY A 119 1.19 28.80 10.35
CA GLY A 119 2.53 28.24 10.69
C GLY A 119 3.31 28.19 9.39
N SER A 120 4.51 28.79 9.38
CA SER A 120 5.33 28.90 8.16
C SER A 120 5.49 27.51 7.53
N THR A 121 5.12 27.35 6.27
CA THR A 121 5.31 26.10 5.50
C THR A 121 6.77 25.62 5.60
N ALA A 122 7.73 26.57 5.61
CA ALA A 122 9.14 26.30 5.78
C ALA A 122 9.42 25.51 7.10
N THR A 123 8.79 25.90 8.21
CA THR A 123 8.96 25.20 9.51
C THR A 123 8.49 23.75 9.45
N ALA A 124 7.35 23.47 8.78
CA ALA A 124 6.85 22.10 8.64
C ALA A 124 7.78 21.23 7.79
N VAL A 125 8.28 21.78 6.67
CA VAL A 125 9.19 21.07 5.76
C VAL A 125 10.52 20.76 6.43
N THR A 126 11.10 21.74 7.13
CA THR A 126 12.35 21.55 7.89
C THR A 126 12.16 20.50 8.99
N ALA A 127 11.06 20.55 9.74
CA ALA A 127 10.75 19.54 10.75
C ALA A 127 10.60 18.12 10.18
N ILE A 128 10.02 17.97 8.97
CA ILE A 128 9.98 16.69 8.26
C ILE A 128 11.39 16.22 7.92
N ALA A 129 12.20 17.08 7.34
CA ALA A 129 13.58 16.74 6.93
C ALA A 129 14.43 16.31 8.12
N GLU A 130 14.43 17.09 9.20
CA GLU A 130 15.21 16.81 10.42
C GLU A 130 14.84 15.50 11.10
N ARG A 131 13.57 15.13 11.09
CA ARG A 131 13.12 13.85 11.67
C ARG A 131 13.39 12.67 10.74
N PHE A 132 13.26 12.86 9.43
CA PHE A 132 13.34 11.79 8.45
C PHE A 132 14.77 11.41 8.07
N LEU A 133 15.68 12.37 7.95
CA LEU A 133 17.03 12.14 7.42
C LEU A 133 17.87 11.16 8.25
N PRO A 134 17.95 11.24 9.58
CA PRO A 134 18.74 10.29 10.38
C PRO A 134 18.28 8.84 10.16
N ASP A 135 16.97 8.62 10.12
CA ASP A 135 16.41 7.28 9.88
C ASP A 135 16.60 6.83 8.43
N LEU A 136 16.53 7.76 7.48
CA LEU A 136 16.80 7.48 6.07
C LEU A 136 18.23 6.99 5.87
N LEU A 137 19.22 7.67 6.45
CA LEU A 137 20.62 7.28 6.39
C LEU A 137 20.86 5.93 7.05
N ALA A 138 20.34 5.73 8.26
CA ALA A 138 20.43 4.46 8.96
C ALA A 138 19.78 3.31 8.18
N ALA A 139 18.61 3.55 7.58
CA ALA A 139 17.90 2.56 6.79
C ALA A 139 18.62 2.25 5.45
N ALA A 140 19.19 3.27 4.79
CA ALA A 140 19.96 3.10 3.57
C ALA A 140 21.23 2.27 3.81
N LYS A 141 21.98 2.58 4.89
CA LYS A 141 23.16 1.81 5.31
C LYS A 141 22.84 0.34 5.55
N ARG A 142 21.75 0.06 6.28
CA ARG A 142 21.30 -1.32 6.53
C ARG A 142 20.85 -2.02 5.24
N ALA A 143 20.14 -1.31 4.36
CA ALA A 143 19.71 -1.87 3.08
C ALA A 143 20.92 -2.29 2.22
N LYS A 144 21.94 -1.45 2.12
CA LYS A 144 23.18 -1.76 1.40
C LYS A 144 23.88 -2.98 1.98
N ALA A 145 24.02 -3.05 3.31
CA ALA A 145 24.65 -4.19 4.00
C ALA A 145 23.89 -5.50 3.83
N SER A 146 22.57 -5.45 3.66
CA SER A 146 21.71 -6.64 3.54
C SER A 146 21.69 -7.26 2.14
N TYR A 147 22.10 -6.51 1.12
CA TYR A 147 22.02 -6.95 -0.27
C TYR A 147 23.39 -6.89 -0.94
N ALA A 148 24.13 -7.99 -0.87
CA ALA A 148 25.32 -8.16 -1.71
C ALA A 148 24.89 -8.18 -3.18
N PRO A 149 25.63 -7.50 -4.07
CA PRO A 149 25.36 -7.55 -5.51
C PRO A 149 25.44 -8.99 -6.01
N LYS A 150 24.37 -9.47 -6.67
CA LYS A 150 24.35 -10.72 -7.40
C LYS A 150 24.33 -10.40 -8.89
N GLU A 151 25.05 -11.13 -9.70
CA GLU A 151 25.07 -10.92 -11.16
C GLU A 151 23.67 -11.08 -11.78
N GLU A 152 22.88 -11.97 -11.21
CA GLU A 152 21.53 -12.31 -11.64
C GLU A 152 20.47 -11.26 -11.27
N GLU A 153 20.80 -10.32 -10.37
CA GLU A 153 19.85 -9.34 -9.85
C GLU A 153 20.34 -7.90 -10.00
N LEU A 154 19.43 -7.03 -10.39
CA LEU A 154 19.64 -5.58 -10.30
C LEU A 154 18.90 -5.03 -9.08
N VAL A 155 19.67 -4.66 -8.07
CA VAL A 155 19.14 -4.07 -6.82
C VAL A 155 19.18 -2.55 -6.93
N LYS A 156 18.06 -1.89 -6.65
CA LYS A 156 17.93 -0.42 -6.67
C LYS A 156 17.26 0.10 -5.42
N LEU A 157 17.86 1.09 -4.79
CA LEU A 157 17.20 1.88 -3.76
C LEU A 157 16.18 2.84 -4.41
N ASN A 158 15.01 2.95 -3.80
CA ASN A 158 13.99 3.89 -4.23
C ASN A 158 13.44 4.63 -3.03
N LEU A 159 13.59 5.94 -3.04
CA LEU A 159 12.92 6.84 -2.12
C LEU A 159 11.68 7.39 -2.82
N VAL A 160 10.53 7.22 -2.17
CA VAL A 160 9.24 7.65 -2.71
C VAL A 160 8.43 8.39 -1.67
N ALA A 161 7.74 9.44 -2.11
CA ALA A 161 6.68 10.09 -1.38
C ALA A 161 5.33 9.68 -1.97
N ARG A 162 4.34 9.43 -1.10
CA ARG A 162 2.96 9.15 -1.51
C ARG A 162 2.02 10.08 -0.77
N VAL A 163 0.97 10.50 -1.45
CA VAL A 163 -0.12 11.22 -0.82
C VAL A 163 -1.27 10.27 -0.51
N GLY A 164 -2.03 10.57 0.52
CA GLY A 164 -3.14 9.73 0.98
C GLY A 164 -3.64 10.19 2.33
N LYS A 165 -4.23 9.30 3.14
CA LYS A 165 -4.69 9.61 4.49
C LYS A 165 -4.17 8.59 5.50
N VAL A 166 -3.65 9.07 6.63
CA VAL A 166 -3.31 8.23 7.78
C VAL A 166 -4.59 7.89 8.51
N LEU A 167 -4.87 6.61 8.66
CA LEU A 167 -6.07 6.10 9.31
C LEU A 167 -5.68 5.24 10.51
N PHE A 168 -6.40 5.45 11.63
CA PHE A 168 -6.21 4.73 12.88
C PHE A 168 -7.35 3.74 13.09
N GLN A 169 -7.02 2.56 13.60
CA GLN A 169 -7.99 1.49 13.78
C GLN A 169 -8.01 1.02 15.23
N THR A 170 -9.21 0.79 15.74
CA THR A 170 -9.40 0.10 17.00
C THR A 170 -9.26 -1.41 16.77
N GLN A 171 -8.51 -2.10 17.61
CA GLN A 171 -8.45 -3.57 17.58
C GLN A 171 -9.54 -4.16 18.47
N PRO A 172 -10.13 -5.31 18.07
CA PRO A 172 -11.02 -6.07 18.94
C PRO A 172 -10.33 -6.39 20.27
N GLY A 173 -11.00 -6.13 21.40
CA GLY A 173 -10.48 -6.38 22.74
C GLY A 173 -9.44 -5.37 23.27
N ARG A 174 -9.25 -4.24 22.59
CA ARG A 174 -8.40 -3.13 23.06
C ARG A 174 -9.20 -1.86 23.28
N SER A 175 -8.64 -0.95 24.08
CA SER A 175 -9.21 0.38 24.26
C SER A 175 -9.38 1.10 22.92
N PRO A 176 -10.48 1.84 22.73
CA PRO A 176 -10.69 2.64 21.52
C PRO A 176 -9.55 3.64 21.33
N VAL A 177 -9.23 3.94 20.08
CA VAL A 177 -8.25 4.98 19.76
C VAL A 177 -8.80 6.33 20.22
N SER A 178 -8.00 7.04 21.02
CA SER A 178 -8.30 8.38 21.54
C SER A 178 -7.16 9.35 21.20
N LEU A 179 -7.39 10.63 21.35
CA LEU A 179 -6.32 11.64 21.19
C LEU A 179 -5.17 11.40 22.17
N GLU A 180 -5.48 10.98 23.39
CA GLU A 180 -4.45 10.65 24.38
C GLU A 180 -3.62 9.44 23.95
N THR A 181 -4.25 8.40 23.40
CA THR A 181 -3.54 7.26 22.78
C THR A 181 -2.59 7.71 21.68
N LEU A 182 -3.02 8.65 20.83
CA LEU A 182 -2.18 9.20 19.78
C LEU A 182 -1.02 10.03 20.32
N ARG A 183 -1.27 10.87 21.35
CA ARG A 183 -0.23 11.66 22.02
C ARG A 183 0.86 10.77 22.63
N GLN A 184 0.46 9.73 23.32
CA GLN A 184 1.39 8.75 23.89
C GLN A 184 2.18 8.02 22.80
N ALA A 185 1.53 7.64 21.69
CA ALA A 185 2.21 6.99 20.57
C ALA A 185 3.22 7.92 19.86
N ALA A 186 2.92 9.20 19.75
CA ALA A 186 3.84 10.19 19.18
C ALA A 186 5.06 10.43 20.07
N LYS A 187 4.88 10.48 21.40
CA LYS A 187 5.98 10.60 22.38
C LYS A 187 6.84 9.34 22.45
N ALA A 188 6.24 8.15 22.39
CA ALA A 188 6.97 6.87 22.47
C ALA A 188 7.88 6.60 21.25
N GLY A 189 7.73 7.32 20.14
CA GLY A 189 8.62 7.26 18.98
C GLY A 189 10.07 7.60 19.31
N GLU A 190 10.33 8.30 20.40
CA GLU A 190 11.66 8.72 20.85
C GLU A 190 12.33 7.73 21.83
N GLY A 191 11.62 6.72 22.36
CA GLY A 191 12.15 5.93 23.49
C GLY A 191 11.73 4.47 23.60
N GLY A 192 11.34 3.79 22.53
CA GLY A 192 11.45 2.32 22.50
C GLY A 192 10.31 1.49 23.09
N SER A 193 9.16 2.01 23.46
CA SER A 193 7.97 1.19 23.68
C SER A 193 7.24 0.98 22.36
N LYS A 194 7.11 -0.27 21.89
CA LYS A 194 6.38 -0.61 20.67
C LYS A 194 4.94 -0.11 20.80
N SER A 195 4.68 1.08 20.29
CA SER A 195 3.34 1.64 20.23
C SER A 195 2.41 0.62 19.56
N GLN A 196 1.39 0.17 20.29
CA GLN A 196 0.40 -0.79 19.81
C GLN A 196 -0.64 -0.10 18.90
N LEU A 197 -0.30 1.09 18.38
CA LEU A 197 -1.17 1.84 17.51
C LEU A 197 -1.30 1.16 16.15
N HIS A 198 -2.51 0.73 15.83
CA HIS A 198 -2.83 0.22 14.50
C HIS A 198 -3.14 1.39 13.58
N LYS A 199 -2.23 1.61 12.64
CA LYS A 199 -2.39 2.62 11.59
C LYS A 199 -2.31 2.00 10.20
N SER A 200 -3.01 2.60 9.26
CA SER A 200 -2.90 2.32 7.84
C SER A 200 -2.76 3.63 7.08
N PHE A 201 -2.23 3.55 5.87
CA PHE A 201 -2.14 4.70 4.98
C PHE A 201 -3.00 4.43 3.75
N TYR A 202 -4.06 5.19 3.61
CA TYR A 202 -5.02 5.06 2.53
C TYR A 202 -4.58 5.89 1.34
N THR A 203 -4.19 5.24 0.24
CA THR A 203 -3.61 5.90 -0.93
C THR A 203 -4.60 6.23 -2.03
N ASN A 204 -5.87 5.80 -1.90
CA ASN A 204 -6.87 6.09 -2.90
C ASN A 204 -7.28 7.56 -2.81
N VAL A 205 -7.10 8.30 -3.90
CA VAL A 205 -7.52 9.70 -4.04
C VAL A 205 -8.67 9.81 -5.04
N PRO A 206 -9.50 10.85 -4.97
CA PRO A 206 -10.55 11.09 -5.98
C PRO A 206 -9.99 11.23 -7.40
N ASN A 207 -10.81 10.98 -8.42
CA ASN A 207 -10.41 11.18 -9.82
C ASN A 207 -10.04 12.64 -10.08
N GLU A 208 -10.78 13.56 -9.52
CA GLU A 208 -10.57 15.01 -9.64
C GLU A 208 -9.18 15.40 -9.14
N CYS A 209 -8.66 14.70 -8.14
CA CYS A 209 -7.29 14.89 -7.66
C CYS A 209 -6.27 14.49 -8.73
N LEU A 210 -6.47 13.37 -9.46
CA LEU A 210 -5.57 12.97 -10.54
C LEU A 210 -5.61 13.97 -11.69
N ASP A 211 -6.80 14.45 -12.05
CA ASP A 211 -6.99 15.40 -13.14
C ASP A 211 -6.33 16.75 -12.84
N ASP A 212 -6.49 17.29 -11.63
CA ASP A 212 -5.81 18.52 -11.25
C ASP A 212 -4.29 18.33 -11.10
N MET A 213 -3.83 17.20 -10.60
CA MET A 213 -2.40 16.86 -10.60
C MET A 213 -1.83 16.93 -12.02
N GLU A 214 -2.53 16.38 -13.00
CA GLU A 214 -2.09 16.40 -14.40
C GLU A 214 -2.14 17.81 -15.01
N GLN A 215 -3.23 18.54 -14.79
CA GLN A 215 -3.47 19.82 -15.44
C GLN A 215 -2.72 21.00 -14.80
N SER A 216 -2.63 21.00 -13.47
CA SER A 216 -2.16 22.14 -12.69
C SER A 216 -0.81 21.86 -12.01
N VAL A 217 -0.71 20.75 -11.25
CA VAL A 217 0.46 20.47 -10.43
C VAL A 217 1.70 20.16 -11.29
N VAL A 218 1.53 19.39 -12.37
CA VAL A 218 2.61 19.08 -13.32
C VAL A 218 3.27 20.36 -13.83
N LYS A 219 2.46 21.36 -14.21
CA LYS A 219 2.96 22.66 -14.71
C LYS A 219 3.68 23.46 -13.61
N ARG A 220 3.06 23.55 -12.41
CA ARG A 220 3.63 24.29 -11.28
C ARG A 220 4.96 23.71 -10.80
N MET A 221 5.13 22.39 -10.93
CA MET A 221 6.35 21.69 -10.54
C MET A 221 7.37 21.56 -11.70
N ALA A 222 7.12 22.19 -12.85
CA ALA A 222 7.95 22.09 -14.06
C ALA A 222 8.30 20.64 -14.41
N LEU A 223 7.30 19.77 -14.43
CA LEU A 223 7.46 18.37 -14.81
C LEU A 223 7.06 18.20 -16.29
N GLU A 224 7.87 17.44 -17.01
CA GLU A 224 7.62 17.08 -18.41
C GLU A 224 7.01 15.68 -18.50
N PHE A 225 6.17 15.43 -19.51
CA PHE A 225 5.62 14.11 -19.76
C PHE A 225 6.74 13.10 -20.05
N ASP A 226 6.75 12.00 -19.32
CA ASP A 226 7.75 10.95 -19.45
C ASP A 226 7.19 9.69 -20.15
N SER A 227 6.02 9.23 -19.74
CA SER A 227 5.40 8.05 -20.33
C SER A 227 3.96 7.84 -19.87
N SER A 228 3.16 7.22 -20.76
CA SER A 228 1.89 6.59 -20.41
C SER A 228 2.01 5.09 -20.66
N LYS A 229 1.60 4.25 -19.72
CA LYS A 229 1.73 2.80 -19.85
C LYS A 229 0.60 2.08 -19.15
N GLU A 230 0.17 1.03 -19.80
CA GLU A 230 -0.76 0.03 -19.30
C GLU A 230 -0.03 -1.28 -19.04
N HIS A 231 -0.28 -1.91 -17.90
CA HIS A 231 0.37 -3.15 -17.52
C HIS A 231 -0.54 -4.02 -16.68
N TYR A 232 -0.41 -5.31 -16.88
CA TYR A 232 -0.89 -6.31 -15.95
C TYR A 232 0.27 -6.76 -15.04
N HIS A 233 -0.02 -6.93 -13.77
CA HIS A 233 0.93 -7.47 -12.80
C HIS A 233 0.36 -8.76 -12.25
N VAL A 234 1.05 -9.85 -12.50
CA VAL A 234 0.73 -11.16 -11.94
C VAL A 234 1.67 -11.44 -10.79
N LYS A 235 1.13 -11.64 -9.60
CA LYS A 235 1.90 -12.04 -8.43
C LYS A 235 1.84 -13.54 -8.25
N VAL A 236 3.02 -14.15 -8.19
CA VAL A 236 3.19 -15.57 -8.04
C VAL A 236 3.89 -15.86 -6.70
N PHE A 237 3.33 -16.74 -5.92
CA PHE A 237 3.96 -17.32 -4.74
C PHE A 237 4.80 -18.51 -5.18
N ASP A 238 6.04 -18.58 -4.67
CA ASP A 238 6.92 -19.75 -4.81
C ASP A 238 7.09 -20.37 -3.42
N LYS A 239 6.68 -21.62 -3.25
CA LYS A 239 6.75 -22.35 -1.98
C LYS A 239 8.20 -22.52 -1.48
N HIS A 240 9.17 -22.55 -2.38
CA HIS A 240 10.59 -22.63 -2.02
C HIS A 240 11.14 -21.29 -1.49
N HIS A 241 10.48 -20.19 -1.81
CA HIS A 241 10.82 -18.84 -1.34
C HIS A 241 9.61 -18.20 -0.63
N SER A 242 9.12 -18.88 0.41
CA SER A 242 7.85 -18.57 1.09
C SER A 242 7.81 -17.19 1.77
N ASP A 243 8.94 -16.53 1.98
CA ASP A 243 9.08 -15.20 2.54
C ASP A 243 8.90 -14.08 1.50
N SER A 244 8.88 -14.43 0.22
CA SER A 244 8.77 -13.46 -0.88
C SER A 244 7.83 -13.94 -1.98
N THR A 245 7.33 -12.99 -2.76
CA THR A 245 6.54 -13.28 -3.97
C THR A 245 7.22 -12.67 -5.19
N ILE A 246 7.07 -13.34 -6.32
CA ILE A 246 7.52 -12.89 -7.62
C ILE A 246 6.41 -12.01 -8.22
N SER A 247 6.77 -10.88 -8.81
CA SER A 247 5.85 -10.00 -9.53
C SER A 247 6.26 -9.95 -11.01
N CYS A 248 5.44 -10.54 -11.87
CA CYS A 248 5.58 -10.45 -13.31
C CYS A 248 4.85 -9.20 -13.80
N LYS A 249 5.55 -8.33 -14.52
CA LYS A 249 4.93 -7.26 -15.28
C LYS A 249 4.71 -7.73 -16.70
N CYS A 250 3.47 -7.65 -17.13
CA CYS A 250 3.04 -8.11 -18.44
C CYS A 250 2.47 -6.96 -19.28
N THR A 251 2.70 -7.02 -20.57
CA THR A 251 2.05 -6.19 -21.61
C THR A 251 1.16 -7.07 -22.45
N VAL A 252 0.16 -6.47 -23.05
CA VAL A 252 -0.68 -7.14 -24.06
C VAL A 252 0.03 -7.01 -25.40
N GLU A 253 0.23 -8.13 -26.06
CA GLU A 253 0.77 -8.19 -27.41
C GLU A 253 -0.34 -7.99 -28.46
N GLU A 254 0.04 -7.85 -29.73
CA GLU A 254 -0.90 -7.60 -30.85
C GLU A 254 -1.94 -8.71 -31.03
N ASP A 255 -1.60 -9.94 -30.67
CA ASP A 255 -2.50 -11.11 -30.71
C ASP A 255 -3.43 -11.22 -29.49
N GLY A 256 -3.37 -10.25 -28.56
CA GLY A 256 -4.14 -10.24 -27.32
C GLY A 256 -3.56 -11.12 -26.21
N SER A 257 -2.41 -11.77 -26.44
CA SER A 257 -1.73 -12.54 -25.39
C SER A 257 -0.96 -11.65 -24.42
N LEU A 258 -0.62 -12.20 -23.25
CA LEU A 258 0.20 -11.52 -22.24
C LEU A 258 1.67 -11.94 -22.36
N ALA A 259 2.56 -10.97 -22.56
CA ALA A 259 4.00 -11.18 -22.52
C ALA A 259 4.62 -10.62 -21.25
N ILE A 260 5.51 -11.41 -20.64
CA ILE A 260 6.29 -10.97 -19.47
C ILE A 260 7.46 -10.12 -19.96
N HIS A 261 7.46 -8.83 -19.65
CA HIS A 261 8.59 -7.95 -19.99
C HIS A 261 9.52 -7.71 -18.82
N LYS A 262 9.10 -8.04 -17.57
CA LYS A 262 9.91 -7.83 -16.37
C LYS A 262 9.46 -8.70 -15.22
N VAL A 263 10.44 -9.27 -14.53
CA VAL A 263 10.23 -10.04 -13.30
C VAL A 263 10.94 -9.36 -12.14
N GLU A 264 10.25 -9.22 -11.02
CA GLU A 264 10.75 -8.54 -9.82
C GLU A 264 10.36 -9.33 -8.57
N TRP A 265 11.27 -9.39 -7.59
CA TRP A 265 10.88 -9.77 -6.24
C TRP A 265 10.01 -8.69 -5.60
N ASN A 266 9.21 -9.05 -4.62
CA ASN A 266 8.50 -8.07 -3.81
C ASN A 266 9.47 -7.02 -3.27
N LYS A 267 9.00 -5.77 -3.27
CA LYS A 267 9.77 -4.66 -2.71
C LYS A 267 9.96 -4.87 -1.21
N VAL A 268 11.20 -4.78 -0.77
CA VAL A 268 11.53 -4.74 0.65
C VAL A 268 11.51 -3.28 1.12
N ARG A 269 10.81 -3.01 2.21
CA ARG A 269 10.73 -1.70 2.82
C ARG A 269 11.72 -1.62 3.97
N HIS A 270 12.46 -0.53 4.04
CA HIS A 270 13.48 -0.28 5.06
C HIS A 270 13.06 0.82 6.01
N LEU A 271 12.36 1.83 5.50
CA LEU A 271 11.83 2.95 6.25
C LEU A 271 10.45 3.31 5.72
N VAL A 272 9.53 3.58 6.63
CA VAL A 272 8.21 4.14 6.33
C VAL A 272 7.91 5.19 7.39
N GLU A 273 7.82 6.43 6.97
CA GLU A 273 7.38 7.55 7.80
C GLU A 273 6.02 8.03 7.31
N ASP A 274 5.01 7.94 8.18
CA ASP A 274 3.67 8.45 7.96
C ASP A 274 3.51 9.78 8.67
N ILE A 275 3.22 10.83 7.92
CA ILE A 275 3.16 12.20 8.41
C ILE A 275 1.72 12.67 8.30
N SER A 276 1.09 12.93 9.46
CA SER A 276 -0.23 13.57 9.49
C SER A 276 -0.05 15.07 9.30
N CYS A 277 -0.50 15.57 8.14
CA CYS A 277 -0.43 16.97 7.74
C CYS A 277 -1.70 17.69 8.19
N LEU A 278 -1.73 18.14 9.46
CA LEU A 278 -2.95 18.50 10.20
C LEU A 278 -3.80 19.61 9.55
N PHE A 279 -3.19 20.52 8.80
CA PHE A 279 -3.90 21.62 8.09
C PHE A 279 -3.97 21.38 6.57
N LYS A 280 -3.78 20.14 6.16
CA LYS A 280 -3.92 19.70 4.77
C LYS A 280 -5.00 18.63 4.67
N ASP A 281 -5.65 18.54 3.53
CA ASP A 281 -6.66 17.52 3.28
C ASP A 281 -6.05 16.11 3.21
N LEU A 282 -4.84 16.00 2.65
CA LEU A 282 -4.10 14.77 2.51
C LEU A 282 -2.87 14.74 3.43
N ASP A 283 -2.46 13.53 3.73
CA ASP A 283 -1.27 13.22 4.51
C ASP A 283 -0.13 12.73 3.59
N LEU A 284 1.08 12.75 4.11
CA LEU A 284 2.29 12.38 3.37
C LEU A 284 2.89 11.08 3.95
N ARG A 285 3.31 10.18 3.06
CA ARG A 285 4.15 9.02 3.40
C ARG A 285 5.47 9.10 2.67
N LEU A 286 6.57 9.12 3.41
CA LEU A 286 7.92 8.94 2.89
C LEU A 286 8.37 7.50 3.10
N MET A 287 8.95 6.88 2.08
CA MET A 287 9.30 5.47 2.13
C MET A 287 10.59 5.16 1.36
N LEU A 288 11.56 4.52 2.04
CA LEU A 288 12.71 3.90 1.41
C LEU A 288 12.44 2.41 1.18
N CYS A 289 12.61 1.95 -0.04
CA CYS A 289 12.48 0.55 -0.38
C CYS A 289 13.55 0.08 -1.36
N THR A 290 13.90 -1.19 -1.28
CA THR A 290 14.73 -1.87 -2.27
C THR A 290 13.84 -2.56 -3.30
N LYS A 291 14.20 -2.38 -4.57
CA LYS A 291 13.60 -3.05 -5.71
C LYS A 291 14.64 -4.01 -6.27
N ARG A 292 14.29 -5.28 -6.37
CA ARG A 292 15.14 -6.35 -6.92
C ARG A 292 14.53 -6.83 -8.24
N ILE A 293 15.27 -6.61 -9.32
CA ILE A 293 14.87 -6.99 -10.67
C ILE A 293 15.70 -8.22 -11.04
N LEU A 294 15.04 -9.29 -11.40
CA LEU A 294 15.68 -10.51 -11.87
C LEU A 294 16.10 -10.30 -13.34
N LYS A 295 17.38 -10.41 -13.61
CA LYS A 295 17.94 -10.35 -14.97
C LYS A 295 17.92 -11.71 -15.65
N THR A 296 18.23 -12.74 -14.87
CA THR A 296 18.19 -14.15 -15.27
C THR A 296 17.30 -14.91 -14.31
N LEU A 297 16.59 -15.89 -14.82
CA LEU A 297 15.72 -16.77 -14.04
C LEU A 297 16.23 -18.19 -14.17
N ASP A 298 16.07 -18.97 -13.12
CA ASP A 298 16.19 -20.42 -13.21
C ASP A 298 15.20 -20.93 -14.27
N PRO A 299 15.59 -21.86 -15.17
CA PRO A 299 14.73 -22.35 -16.25
C PRO A 299 13.39 -22.94 -15.76
N GLU A 300 13.35 -23.58 -14.60
CA GLU A 300 12.10 -24.09 -14.02
C GLU A 300 11.18 -22.95 -13.62
N VAL A 301 11.72 -21.92 -12.95
CA VAL A 301 10.97 -20.72 -12.56
C VAL A 301 10.48 -19.97 -13.79
N GLU A 302 11.34 -19.79 -14.79
CA GLU A 302 11.00 -19.10 -16.03
C GLU A 302 9.85 -19.78 -16.77
N ASN A 303 9.94 -21.10 -16.95
CA ASN A 303 8.90 -21.90 -17.61
C ASN A 303 7.58 -21.87 -16.83
N ALA A 304 7.64 -21.96 -15.51
CA ALA A 304 6.46 -21.86 -14.65
C ALA A 304 5.78 -20.48 -14.79
N LEU A 305 6.54 -19.39 -14.71
CA LEU A 305 6.00 -18.04 -14.86
C LEU A 305 5.39 -17.81 -16.24
N LYS A 306 6.07 -18.26 -17.31
CA LYS A 306 5.55 -18.20 -18.69
C LYS A 306 4.24 -18.97 -18.81
N SER A 307 4.17 -20.19 -18.29
CA SER A 307 2.96 -21.02 -18.37
C SER A 307 1.79 -20.40 -17.58
N LEU A 308 2.04 -19.87 -16.38
CA LEU A 308 1.01 -19.17 -15.58
C LEU A 308 0.47 -17.93 -16.29
N VAL A 309 1.36 -17.12 -16.87
CA VAL A 309 0.96 -15.88 -17.55
C VAL A 309 0.26 -16.17 -18.88
N SER A 310 0.76 -17.13 -19.68
CA SER A 310 0.14 -17.47 -20.97
C SER A 310 -1.22 -18.14 -20.84
N SER A 311 -1.53 -18.75 -19.68
CA SER A 311 -2.85 -19.32 -19.41
C SER A 311 -3.88 -18.29 -18.91
N ALA A 312 -3.46 -17.06 -18.64
CA ALA A 312 -4.35 -15.99 -18.25
C ALA A 312 -5.22 -15.51 -19.42
N VAL A 313 -6.46 -15.21 -19.15
CA VAL A 313 -7.41 -14.61 -20.10
C VAL A 313 -7.70 -13.19 -19.63
N ILE A 314 -7.52 -12.21 -20.53
CA ILE A 314 -7.90 -10.83 -20.28
C ILE A 314 -9.41 -10.74 -20.22
N ASP A 315 -9.93 -10.23 -19.13
CA ASP A 315 -11.36 -10.12 -18.88
C ASP A 315 -11.61 -8.82 -18.09
N PRO A 316 -12.06 -7.75 -18.74
CA PRO A 316 -12.28 -6.45 -18.10
C PRO A 316 -13.42 -6.47 -17.07
N ASP A 317 -14.31 -7.47 -17.11
CA ASP A 317 -15.45 -7.57 -16.18
C ASP A 317 -15.06 -8.16 -14.82
N VAL A 318 -13.85 -8.73 -14.72
CA VAL A 318 -13.36 -9.27 -13.44
C VAL A 318 -12.37 -8.31 -12.77
N LYS A 319 -12.36 -8.30 -11.45
CA LYS A 319 -11.40 -7.49 -10.69
C LYS A 319 -9.97 -7.91 -10.97
N GLY A 320 -9.10 -6.91 -11.23
CA GLY A 320 -7.71 -7.12 -11.63
C GLY A 320 -7.52 -7.39 -13.13
N GLY A 321 -8.61 -7.49 -13.90
CA GLY A 321 -8.61 -7.59 -15.36
C GLY A 321 -8.11 -8.92 -15.94
N LEU A 322 -7.85 -9.93 -15.09
CA LEU A 322 -7.36 -11.25 -15.52
C LEU A 322 -8.10 -12.36 -14.79
N ARG A 323 -8.40 -13.42 -15.53
CA ARG A 323 -8.91 -14.68 -14.98
C ARG A 323 -8.12 -15.87 -15.53
N TRP A 324 -8.19 -16.98 -14.82
CA TRP A 324 -7.59 -18.25 -15.24
C TRP A 324 -8.66 -19.30 -15.43
N PRO A 325 -8.54 -20.19 -16.41
CA PRO A 325 -9.31 -21.41 -16.46
C PRO A 325 -9.08 -22.24 -15.20
N LEU A 326 -10.09 -22.98 -14.77
CA LEU A 326 -10.04 -23.77 -13.55
C LEU A 326 -8.80 -24.68 -13.52
N GLY A 327 -8.03 -24.61 -12.43
CA GLY A 327 -6.82 -25.40 -12.21
C GLY A 327 -5.57 -24.88 -12.96
N LYS A 328 -5.66 -23.74 -13.66
CA LYS A 328 -4.52 -23.11 -14.35
C LYS A 328 -3.89 -21.97 -13.55
N GLU A 329 -4.42 -21.64 -12.40
CA GLU A 329 -3.90 -20.64 -11.45
C GLU A 329 -2.71 -21.14 -10.63
N SER A 330 -2.29 -22.40 -10.82
CA SER A 330 -1.13 -23.00 -10.15
C SER A 330 -0.37 -23.97 -11.06
N ILE A 331 0.90 -24.18 -10.78
CA ILE A 331 1.74 -25.20 -11.42
C ILE A 331 2.37 -26.07 -10.34
N GLY A 332 1.97 -27.33 -10.35
CA GLY A 332 2.29 -28.26 -9.28
C GLY A 332 1.87 -27.73 -7.91
N GLU A 333 2.59 -28.11 -6.87
CA GLU A 333 2.39 -27.56 -5.52
C GLU A 333 3.28 -26.34 -5.23
N ARG A 334 4.19 -26.01 -6.15
CA ARG A 334 5.23 -25.00 -5.91
C ARG A 334 4.76 -23.58 -6.24
N PHE A 335 4.17 -23.37 -7.40
CA PHE A 335 3.81 -22.05 -7.88
C PHE A 335 2.30 -21.82 -7.90
N SER A 336 1.86 -20.70 -7.36
CA SER A 336 0.45 -20.30 -7.40
C SER A 336 0.29 -18.79 -7.55
N ILE A 337 -0.78 -18.37 -8.23
CA ILE A 337 -1.13 -16.97 -8.36
C ILE A 337 -1.79 -16.51 -7.06
N VAL A 338 -1.24 -15.44 -6.48
CA VAL A 338 -1.76 -14.86 -5.23
C VAL A 338 -2.39 -13.48 -5.42
N GLY A 339 -2.25 -12.90 -6.59
CA GLY A 339 -2.90 -11.63 -6.88
C GLY A 339 -2.61 -11.11 -8.27
N VAL A 340 -3.50 -10.26 -8.76
CA VAL A 340 -3.40 -9.61 -10.06
C VAL A 340 -3.68 -8.12 -9.95
N TRP A 341 -3.07 -7.33 -10.81
CA TRP A 341 -3.33 -5.91 -10.96
C TRP A 341 -3.34 -5.51 -12.41
N HIS A 342 -4.41 -4.91 -12.84
CA HIS A 342 -4.44 -4.06 -14.01
C HIS A 342 -4.05 -2.65 -13.59
N THR A 343 -3.07 -2.06 -14.25
CA THR A 343 -2.56 -0.74 -13.89
C THR A 343 -2.39 0.12 -15.13
N ASN A 344 -3.08 1.24 -15.14
CA ASN A 344 -2.88 2.32 -16.10
C ASN A 344 -2.24 3.51 -15.39
N TYR A 345 -1.18 4.10 -15.95
CA TYR A 345 -0.55 5.26 -15.36
C TYR A 345 0.04 6.23 -16.37
N LYS A 346 0.03 7.51 -16.00
CA LYS A 346 0.82 8.57 -16.63
C LYS A 346 1.98 8.95 -15.70
N ALA A 347 3.13 9.22 -16.27
CA ALA A 347 4.31 9.65 -15.55
C ALA A 347 4.85 10.95 -16.13
N PHE A 348 5.27 11.83 -15.24
CA PHE A 348 5.89 13.12 -15.53
C PHE A 348 7.18 13.23 -14.73
N ARG A 349 8.19 13.89 -15.25
CA ARG A 349 9.48 14.00 -14.56
C ARG A 349 10.23 15.28 -14.84
N ASN A 350 11.16 15.60 -13.95
CA ASN A 350 12.32 16.42 -14.20
C ASN A 350 13.58 15.66 -13.72
N GLU A 351 14.69 16.34 -13.55
CA GLU A 351 15.96 15.71 -13.17
C GLU A 351 15.94 15.09 -11.76
N THR A 352 15.19 15.69 -10.82
CA THR A 352 15.18 15.30 -9.40
C THR A 352 13.99 14.44 -9.01
N LEU A 353 12.86 14.58 -9.72
CA LEU A 353 11.57 14.05 -9.32
C LEU A 353 10.85 13.38 -10.48
N ARG A 354 10.14 12.30 -10.19
CA ARG A 354 9.18 11.68 -11.10
C ARG A 354 7.83 11.49 -10.41
N LEU A 355 6.84 12.22 -10.88
CA LEU A 355 5.43 12.04 -10.51
C LEU A 355 4.85 10.88 -11.31
N LYS A 356 4.06 10.05 -10.65
CA LYS A 356 3.28 9.00 -11.28
C LYS A 356 1.84 9.05 -10.79
N LEU A 357 0.92 9.27 -11.71
CA LEU A 357 -0.52 9.22 -11.52
C LEU A 357 -0.99 7.85 -11.99
N ARG A 358 -1.58 7.06 -11.12
CA ARG A 358 -1.93 5.67 -11.39
C ARG A 358 -3.40 5.42 -11.10
N HIS A 359 -4.05 4.80 -12.05
CA HIS A 359 -5.30 4.08 -11.84
C HIS A 359 -4.99 2.58 -11.79
N GLY A 360 -5.46 1.87 -10.78
CA GLY A 360 -5.18 0.45 -10.61
C GLY A 360 -6.42 -0.30 -10.14
N ASP A 361 -6.77 -1.35 -10.86
CA ASP A 361 -7.73 -2.36 -10.44
C ASP A 361 -6.95 -3.60 -10.02
N ARG A 362 -7.21 -4.11 -8.83
CA ARG A 362 -6.49 -5.26 -8.28
C ARG A 362 -7.42 -6.26 -7.66
N PHE A 363 -7.00 -7.51 -7.71
CA PHE A 363 -7.64 -8.62 -7.02
C PHE A 363 -6.59 -9.44 -6.27
N ASP A 364 -6.90 -9.76 -5.03
CA ASP A 364 -6.09 -10.62 -4.16
C ASP A 364 -6.81 -11.96 -4.02
N HIS A 365 -6.19 -13.02 -4.55
CA HIS A 365 -6.77 -14.36 -4.54
C HIS A 365 -6.83 -14.98 -3.15
N GLN A 366 -5.92 -14.60 -2.25
CA GLN A 366 -5.88 -15.16 -0.89
C GLN A 366 -7.03 -14.63 -0.03
N THR A 367 -7.38 -13.36 -0.21
CA THR A 367 -8.48 -12.72 0.54
C THR A 367 -9.78 -12.67 -0.24
N SER A 368 -9.77 -13.07 -1.51
CA SER A 368 -10.88 -12.92 -2.46
C SER A 368 -11.44 -11.48 -2.49
N ALA A 369 -10.55 -10.50 -2.37
CA ALA A 369 -10.91 -9.09 -2.32
C ALA A 369 -10.35 -8.33 -3.52
N GLY A 370 -11.22 -7.54 -4.15
CA GLY A 370 -10.86 -6.61 -5.24
C GLY A 370 -11.00 -5.15 -4.81
N GLU A 371 -10.13 -4.30 -5.34
CA GLU A 371 -10.15 -2.86 -5.06
C GLU A 371 -9.64 -2.06 -6.27
N VAL A 372 -10.41 -1.05 -6.63
CA VAL A 372 -9.97 0.00 -7.57
C VAL A 372 -9.40 1.16 -6.77
N SER A 373 -8.27 1.72 -7.19
CA SER A 373 -7.65 2.83 -6.50
C SER A 373 -6.90 3.77 -7.43
N ASN A 374 -6.98 5.05 -7.14
CA ASN A 374 -6.15 6.09 -7.73
C ASN A 374 -5.01 6.41 -6.80
N GLU A 375 -3.79 6.43 -7.32
CA GLU A 375 -2.60 6.66 -6.50
C GLU A 375 -1.73 7.75 -7.10
N VAL A 376 -1.28 8.67 -6.24
CA VAL A 376 -0.27 9.69 -6.56
C VAL A 376 1.03 9.31 -5.87
N THR A 377 2.10 9.19 -6.66
CA THR A 377 3.41 8.80 -6.15
C THR A 377 4.50 9.67 -6.75
N PHE A 378 5.30 10.28 -5.89
CA PHE A 378 6.51 11.00 -6.27
C PHE A 378 7.73 10.12 -5.99
N LYS A 379 8.54 9.86 -7.00
CA LYS A 379 9.84 9.20 -6.84
C LYS A 379 10.93 10.26 -6.80
N LEU A 380 11.69 10.30 -5.71
CA LEU A 380 12.80 11.22 -5.50
C LEU A 380 14.05 10.64 -6.18
N ILE A 381 14.20 10.91 -7.48
CA ILE A 381 15.23 10.26 -8.31
C ILE A 381 16.63 10.72 -7.88
N GLY A 382 16.82 12.02 -7.71
CA GLY A 382 18.10 12.59 -7.30
C GLY A 382 18.59 11.99 -5.99
N MET A 383 17.72 12.00 -4.97
CA MET A 383 18.06 11.42 -3.66
C MET A 383 18.28 9.90 -3.73
N SER A 384 17.47 9.17 -4.52
CA SER A 384 17.67 7.72 -4.67
C SER A 384 19.05 7.38 -5.21
N ARG A 385 19.59 8.19 -6.14
CA ARG A 385 20.95 8.04 -6.67
C ARG A 385 22.00 8.36 -5.59
N ARG A 386 21.82 9.50 -4.89
CA ARG A 386 22.76 9.90 -3.81
C ARG A 386 22.83 8.87 -2.69
N LEU A 387 21.72 8.25 -2.34
CA LEU A 387 21.69 7.18 -1.34
C LEU A 387 22.43 5.91 -1.79
N GLU A 388 22.74 5.73 -3.07
CA GLU A 388 23.56 4.61 -3.58
C GLU A 388 25.07 4.89 -3.38
N ASP A 389 25.50 6.14 -3.16
CA ASP A 389 26.89 6.51 -2.86
C ASP A 389 27.38 5.83 -1.57
N VAL A 390 28.69 5.64 -1.43
CA VAL A 390 29.28 4.90 -0.29
C VAL A 390 28.97 5.59 1.03
N ASP A 391 29.14 6.92 1.08
CA ASP A 391 28.91 7.74 2.27
C ASP A 391 28.17 9.04 1.85
N PRO A 392 26.83 9.00 1.79
CA PRO A 392 26.06 10.16 1.40
C PRO A 392 26.06 11.21 2.51
N GLU A 393 26.44 12.44 2.17
CA GLU A 393 26.47 13.56 3.10
C GLU A 393 25.06 14.02 3.49
N GLU A 394 24.80 14.14 4.79
CA GLU A 394 23.48 14.49 5.32
C GLU A 394 23.03 15.88 4.87
N THR A 395 23.94 16.87 4.87
CA THR A 395 23.66 18.24 4.43
C THR A 395 23.17 18.26 2.98
N SER A 396 23.88 17.58 2.08
CA SER A 396 23.50 17.46 0.67
C SER A 396 22.14 16.78 0.49
N LEU A 397 21.83 15.76 1.29
CA LEU A 397 20.51 15.13 1.27
C LEU A 397 19.42 16.05 1.81
N LYS A 398 19.69 16.86 2.83
CA LYS A 398 18.73 17.85 3.36
C LYS A 398 18.38 18.89 2.29
N GLU A 399 19.39 19.45 1.64
CA GLU A 399 19.24 20.43 0.53
C GLU A 399 18.43 19.87 -0.66
N MET A 400 18.49 18.57 -0.90
CA MET A 400 17.69 17.90 -1.93
C MET A 400 16.27 17.57 -1.46
N LEU A 401 16.08 17.19 -0.19
CA LEU A 401 14.81 16.74 0.34
C LEU A 401 13.83 17.90 0.56
N GLU A 402 14.30 18.98 1.20
CA GLU A 402 13.44 20.10 1.57
C GLU A 402 12.70 20.72 0.37
N PRO A 403 13.34 21.04 -0.76
CA PRO A 403 12.63 21.59 -1.92
C PRO A 403 11.57 20.62 -2.49
N VAL A 404 11.85 19.33 -2.50
CA VAL A 404 10.90 18.33 -3.01
C VAL A 404 9.71 18.17 -2.07
N VAL A 405 9.96 18.12 -0.76
CA VAL A 405 8.87 18.05 0.24
C VAL A 405 8.05 19.35 0.19
N GLN A 406 8.70 20.51 0.04
CA GLN A 406 8.04 21.81 -0.12
C GLN A 406 7.10 21.79 -1.33
N MET A 407 7.58 21.34 -2.50
CA MET A 407 6.76 21.25 -3.71
C MET A 407 5.54 20.34 -3.51
N VAL A 408 5.73 19.20 -2.87
CA VAL A 408 4.60 18.27 -2.57
C VAL A 408 3.64 18.91 -1.57
N TRP A 409 4.14 19.55 -0.52
CA TRP A 409 3.36 20.22 0.51
C TRP A 409 2.47 21.31 -0.04
N ASP A 410 3.03 22.16 -0.90
CA ASP A 410 2.32 23.32 -1.45
C ASP A 410 1.33 22.94 -2.55
N ASN A 411 1.63 21.90 -3.30
CA ASN A 411 0.88 21.59 -4.51
C ASN A 411 0.02 20.32 -4.44
N ALA A 412 0.34 19.34 -3.57
CA ALA A 412 -0.24 18.00 -3.68
C ALA A 412 -1.11 17.58 -2.49
N LEU A 413 -1.19 18.37 -1.42
CA LEU A 413 -1.86 17.95 -0.19
C LEU A 413 -3.23 18.61 0.05
N ASN A 414 -3.66 19.51 -0.81
CA ASN A 414 -4.91 20.28 -0.65
C ASN A 414 -6.02 19.69 -1.53
N TYR A 415 -6.48 18.48 -1.20
CA TYR A 415 -7.61 17.83 -1.88
C TYR A 415 -8.56 17.22 -0.88
N LYS A 416 -9.76 17.75 -0.79
CA LYS A 416 -10.81 17.15 0.04
C LYS A 416 -11.15 15.77 -0.53
N ILE A 417 -10.89 14.73 0.24
CA ILE A 417 -11.48 13.43 0.00
C ILE A 417 -12.93 13.56 0.44
N VAL A 418 -13.82 13.87 -0.51
CA VAL A 418 -15.26 13.88 -0.27
C VAL A 418 -15.67 12.42 -0.03
N PRO A 419 -16.36 12.14 1.08
CA PRO A 419 -16.77 10.77 1.41
C PRO A 419 -17.78 10.19 0.43
#